data_768bae8468092d71cf70e855ffb200b8
#
_entry.id   768bae8468092d71cf70e855ffb200b8
#
_cell.length_a   1.000
_cell.length_b   1.000
_cell.length_c   1.000
_cell.angle_alpha   90.00
_cell.angle_beta   90.00
_cell.angle_gamma   90.00
#
_symmetry.space_group_name_H-M   'P 1'
#
loop_
_entity.id
_entity.type
_entity.pdbx_description
1 polymer ?
#
loop_
_entity_poly.entity_id
_entity_poly.type
_entity_poly.pdbx_seq_one_letter_code
_entity_poly.pdbx_strand_id
1 'polypeptide(L)'
;MLAHCAERASELTTTYGNVSKQSIGAIQRALLQLRGQGGEHFFGEPALELSDFIATDDRGRGIVNVLAADKLMAAPKLYATFLLWLLSELFETLPEIGDPEKPVLCFFFDEAHLLFDDAPPALIDKIEQVVRLIRSKGVGVYFITQNPIDIPDAVAGLSLIHI
;
A
#
# COMPACT_ATOMS: atom_id res chain seq x y z
N MET A 1 1.53 -15.83 19.27
CA MET A 1 1.64 -14.47 19.86
C MET A 1 0.27 -13.96 20.38
N LEU A 2 -0.75 -13.70 19.57
CA LEU A 2 -2.03 -13.11 20.02
C LEU A 2 -2.78 -13.94 21.07
N ALA A 3 -2.79 -15.27 20.96
CA ALA A 3 -3.39 -16.15 21.98
C ALA A 3 -2.69 -15.97 23.33
N HIS A 4 -1.36 -15.91 23.36
CA HIS A 4 -0.58 -15.66 24.57
C HIS A 4 -0.89 -14.27 25.18
N CYS A 5 -1.08 -13.23 24.33
CA CYS A 5 -1.51 -11.92 24.80
C CYS A 5 -2.91 -11.95 25.43
N ALA A 6 -3.83 -12.78 24.90
CA ALA A 6 -5.17 -12.93 25.46
C ALA A 6 -5.16 -13.62 26.84
N GLU A 7 -4.29 -14.61 27.02
CA GLU A 7 -4.11 -15.32 28.30
C GLU A 7 -3.51 -14.41 29.37
N ARG A 8 -2.58 -13.56 29.00
CA ARG A 8 -1.87 -12.64 29.91
C ARG A 8 -2.36 -11.19 29.85
N ALA A 9 -3.59 -10.96 29.38
CA ALA A 9 -4.13 -9.61 29.17
C ALA A 9 -4.09 -8.73 30.45
N SER A 10 -4.34 -9.31 31.62
CA SER A 10 -4.30 -8.59 32.90
C SER A 10 -2.90 -8.09 33.28
N GLU A 11 -1.88 -8.91 33.06
CA GLU A 11 -0.48 -8.55 33.28
C GLU A 11 -0.02 -7.47 32.31
N LEU A 12 -0.33 -7.68 31.02
CA LEU A 12 0.05 -6.74 29.95
C LEU A 12 -0.64 -5.39 30.11
N THR A 13 -1.88 -5.37 30.62
CA THR A 13 -2.59 -4.12 30.89
C THR A 13 -1.87 -3.26 31.93
N THR A 14 -1.24 -3.88 32.92
CA THR A 14 -0.47 -3.16 33.96
C THR A 14 0.78 -2.51 33.38
N THR A 15 1.42 -3.16 32.40
CA THR A 15 2.69 -2.70 31.83
C THR A 15 2.52 -1.77 30.62
N TYR A 16 1.55 -2.06 29.76
CA TYR A 16 1.40 -1.42 28.44
C TYR A 16 0.09 -0.65 28.25
N GLY A 17 -0.73 -0.52 29.29
CA GLY A 17 -2.04 0.12 29.23
C GLY A 17 -3.16 -0.87 28.88
N ASN A 18 -4.31 -0.35 28.48
CA ASN A 18 -5.53 -1.15 28.36
C ASN A 18 -5.45 -2.20 27.22
N VAL A 19 -5.06 -3.42 27.55
CA VAL A 19 -5.05 -4.58 26.66
C VAL A 19 -6.31 -5.42 26.92
N SER A 20 -7.37 -5.21 26.15
CA SER A 20 -8.64 -5.95 26.33
C SER A 20 -8.64 -7.26 25.52
N LYS A 21 -9.24 -8.31 26.11
CA LYS A 21 -9.50 -9.57 25.39
C LYS A 21 -10.37 -9.36 24.15
N GLN A 22 -11.28 -8.37 24.20
CA GLN A 22 -12.14 -8.01 23.08
C GLN A 22 -11.35 -7.44 21.90
N SER A 23 -10.39 -6.55 22.17
CA SER A 23 -9.49 -5.97 21.16
C SER A 23 -8.61 -7.06 20.52
N ILE A 24 -8.03 -7.94 21.35
CA ILE A 24 -7.23 -9.07 20.85
C ILE A 24 -8.07 -9.98 19.96
N GLY A 25 -9.31 -10.30 20.38
CA GLY A 25 -10.22 -11.10 19.57
C GLY A 25 -10.64 -10.44 18.26
N ALA A 26 -10.76 -9.10 18.23
CA ALA A 26 -11.02 -8.35 17.00
C ALA A 26 -9.82 -8.44 16.02
N ILE A 27 -8.60 -8.26 16.52
CA ILE A 27 -7.38 -8.42 15.71
C ILE A 27 -7.24 -9.84 15.17
N GLN A 28 -7.50 -10.87 16.02
CA GLN A 28 -7.45 -12.26 15.57
C GLN A 28 -8.43 -12.54 14.44
N ARG A 29 -9.67 -12.05 14.54
CA ARG A 29 -10.69 -12.20 13.48
C ARG A 29 -10.27 -11.52 12.20
N ALA A 30 -9.72 -10.30 12.26
CA ALA A 30 -9.23 -9.58 11.10
C ALA A 30 -8.09 -10.33 10.41
N LEU A 31 -7.13 -10.87 11.16
CA LEU A 31 -6.04 -11.68 10.61
C LEU A 31 -6.54 -12.98 10.00
N LEU A 32 -7.50 -13.67 10.63
CA LEU A 32 -8.10 -14.89 10.06
C LEU A 32 -8.84 -14.57 8.76
N GLN A 33 -9.50 -13.42 8.68
CA GLN A 33 -10.17 -12.98 7.45
C GLN A 33 -9.15 -12.73 6.32
N LEU A 34 -8.03 -12.06 6.60
CA LEU A 34 -6.95 -11.86 5.61
C LEU A 34 -6.36 -13.20 5.14
N ARG A 35 -6.14 -14.14 6.08
CA ARG A 35 -5.67 -15.49 5.71
C ARG A 35 -6.67 -16.20 4.81
N GLY A 36 -7.96 -16.15 5.13
CA GLY A 36 -9.01 -16.77 4.30
C GLY A 36 -9.15 -16.15 2.90
N GLN A 37 -8.67 -14.93 2.71
CA GLN A 37 -8.59 -14.24 1.41
C GLN A 37 -7.30 -14.52 0.63
N GLY A 38 -6.51 -15.51 1.03
CA GLY A 38 -5.26 -15.88 0.37
C GLY A 38 -4.00 -15.27 1.01
N GLY A 39 -4.14 -14.58 2.14
CA GLY A 39 -3.03 -13.93 2.82
C GLY A 39 -1.90 -14.89 3.22
N GLU A 40 -2.18 -16.15 3.47
CA GLU A 40 -1.14 -17.14 3.78
C GLU A 40 -0.20 -17.45 2.61
N HIS A 41 -0.66 -17.24 1.36
CA HIS A 41 0.17 -17.35 0.17
C HIS A 41 0.82 -16.02 -0.22
N PHE A 42 0.28 -14.92 0.30
CA PHE A 42 0.73 -13.57 -0.01
C PHE A 42 1.82 -13.10 0.96
N PHE A 43 1.64 -13.36 2.26
CA PHE A 43 2.62 -13.02 3.29
C PHE A 43 3.58 -14.19 3.50
N GLY A 44 4.69 -14.22 2.77
CA GLY A 44 5.66 -15.31 2.84
C GLY A 44 7.01 -14.93 2.23
N GLU A 45 7.85 -15.90 2.07
CA GLU A 45 9.13 -15.78 1.40
C GLU A 45 9.05 -16.34 -0.03
N PRO A 46 9.73 -15.70 -1.00
CA PRO A 46 10.57 -14.50 -0.85
C PRO A 46 9.73 -13.23 -0.66
N ALA A 47 10.21 -12.32 0.20
CA ALA A 47 9.60 -11.02 0.38
C ALA A 47 9.88 -10.12 -0.83
N LEU A 48 8.96 -9.17 -1.08
CA LEU A 48 9.13 -8.17 -2.13
C LEU A 48 10.10 -7.10 -1.64
N GLU A 49 11.17 -6.88 -2.40
CA GLU A 49 12.18 -5.86 -2.10
C GLU A 49 11.94 -4.62 -2.97
N LEU A 50 11.92 -3.44 -2.36
CA LEU A 50 11.73 -2.19 -3.12
C LEU A 50 12.85 -1.89 -4.10
N SER A 51 14.06 -2.33 -3.80
CA SER A 51 15.22 -2.21 -4.69
C SER A 51 14.99 -2.86 -6.05
N ASP A 52 14.14 -3.89 -6.12
CA ASP A 52 13.81 -4.57 -7.37
C ASP A 52 13.01 -3.67 -8.32
N PHE A 53 12.18 -2.77 -7.77
CA PHE A 53 11.38 -1.85 -8.58
C PHE A 53 12.19 -0.75 -9.25
N ILE A 54 13.34 -0.38 -8.69
CA ILE A 54 14.25 0.65 -9.22
C ILE A 54 15.49 0.06 -9.90
N ALA A 55 15.52 -1.26 -10.08
CA ALA A 55 16.61 -1.94 -10.74
C ALA A 55 16.69 -1.55 -12.23
N THR A 56 17.91 -1.60 -12.76
CA THR A 56 18.19 -1.34 -14.17
C THR A 56 18.83 -2.56 -14.82
N ASP A 57 18.65 -2.69 -16.14
CA ASP A 57 19.33 -3.70 -16.93
C ASP A 57 20.82 -3.34 -17.16
N ASP A 58 21.57 -4.23 -17.80
CA ASP A 58 22.99 -4.04 -18.12
C ASP A 58 23.27 -2.82 -19.03
N ARG A 59 22.22 -2.26 -19.63
CA ARG A 59 22.30 -1.07 -20.48
C ARG A 59 21.84 0.20 -19.76
N GLY A 60 21.57 0.11 -18.46
CA GLY A 60 21.10 1.22 -17.63
C GLY A 60 19.64 1.62 -17.87
N ARG A 61 18.83 0.75 -18.49
CA ARG A 61 17.39 0.97 -18.68
C ARG A 61 16.60 0.41 -17.49
N GLY A 62 15.59 1.13 -17.03
CA GLY A 62 14.71 0.67 -15.96
C GLY A 62 14.00 -0.64 -16.34
N ILE A 63 13.80 -1.50 -15.34
CA ILE A 63 13.07 -2.76 -15.50
C ILE A 63 11.57 -2.47 -15.35
N VAL A 64 10.76 -3.03 -16.26
CA VAL A 64 9.31 -2.97 -16.18
C VAL A 64 8.82 -4.11 -15.28
N ASN A 65 8.21 -3.74 -14.15
CA ASN A 65 7.60 -4.66 -13.22
C ASN A 65 6.09 -4.67 -13.46
N VAL A 66 5.48 -5.85 -13.56
CA VAL A 66 4.03 -6.01 -13.73
C VAL A 66 3.46 -6.78 -12.56
N LEU A 67 2.64 -6.12 -11.75
CA LEU A 67 1.86 -6.77 -10.70
C LEU A 67 0.53 -7.24 -11.30
N ALA A 68 0.38 -8.55 -11.47
CA ALA A 68 -0.90 -9.14 -11.85
C ALA A 68 -1.84 -9.13 -10.64
N ALA A 69 -2.70 -8.13 -10.56
CA ALA A 69 -3.52 -7.85 -9.38
C ALA A 69 -4.93 -8.48 -9.43
N ASP A 70 -5.27 -9.27 -10.46
CA ASP A 70 -6.58 -9.89 -10.64
C ASP A 70 -7.06 -10.67 -9.40
N LYS A 71 -6.19 -11.45 -8.80
CA LYS A 71 -6.49 -12.20 -7.56
C LYS A 71 -6.55 -11.32 -6.33
N LEU A 72 -5.74 -10.27 -6.27
CA LEU A 72 -5.73 -9.30 -5.17
C LEU A 72 -7.01 -8.44 -5.19
N MET A 73 -7.44 -8.01 -6.37
CA MET A 73 -8.68 -7.24 -6.54
C MET A 73 -9.92 -8.03 -6.11
N ALA A 74 -9.90 -9.37 -6.26
CA ALA A 74 -10.94 -10.25 -5.73
C ALA A 74 -10.96 -10.32 -4.18
N ALA A 75 -9.92 -9.80 -3.51
CA ALA A 75 -9.76 -9.76 -2.05
C ALA A 75 -9.47 -8.31 -1.59
N PRO A 76 -10.47 -7.41 -1.56
CA PRO A 76 -10.27 -5.97 -1.38
C PRO A 76 -9.47 -5.59 -0.13
N LYS A 77 -9.66 -6.30 0.99
CA LYS A 77 -8.89 -6.04 2.22
C LYS A 77 -7.43 -6.41 2.09
N LEU A 78 -7.13 -7.49 1.38
CA LEU A 78 -5.74 -7.91 1.12
C LEU A 78 -5.08 -6.91 0.17
N TYR A 79 -5.77 -6.49 -0.87
CA TYR A 79 -5.31 -5.47 -1.82
C TYR A 79 -5.03 -4.14 -1.13
N ALA A 80 -5.97 -3.63 -0.33
CA ALA A 80 -5.78 -2.41 0.44
C ALA A 80 -4.59 -2.51 1.42
N THR A 81 -4.43 -3.65 2.09
CA THR A 81 -3.30 -3.88 3.01
C THR A 81 -1.96 -3.87 2.27
N PHE A 82 -1.90 -4.52 1.12
CA PHE A 82 -0.71 -4.52 0.27
C PHE A 82 -0.34 -3.11 -0.20
N LEU A 83 -1.30 -2.36 -0.72
CA LEU A 83 -1.06 -1.00 -1.21
C LEU A 83 -0.64 -0.05 -0.09
N LEU A 84 -1.29 -0.12 1.07
CA LEU A 84 -0.90 0.66 2.24
C LEU A 84 0.54 0.38 2.64
N TRP A 85 0.94 -0.88 2.67
CA TRP A 85 2.31 -1.27 2.96
C TRP A 85 3.26 -0.76 1.87
N LEU A 86 3.00 -1.04 0.60
CA LEU A 86 3.86 -0.66 -0.52
C LEU A 86 4.08 0.85 -0.58
N LEU A 87 3.00 1.64 -0.50
CA LEU A 87 3.09 3.10 -0.56
C LEU A 87 3.78 3.68 0.68
N SER A 88 3.59 3.07 1.86
CA SER A 88 4.28 3.49 3.07
C SER A 88 5.78 3.22 2.99
N GLU A 89 6.14 2.02 2.57
CA GLU A 89 7.53 1.60 2.41
C GLU A 89 8.28 2.46 1.39
N LEU A 90 7.64 2.72 0.24
CA LEU A 90 8.17 3.64 -0.77
C LEU A 90 8.42 5.04 -0.21
N PHE A 91 7.43 5.57 0.51
CA PHE A 91 7.54 6.90 1.09
C PHE A 91 8.64 7.00 2.15
N GLU A 92 8.85 5.94 2.94
CA GLU A 92 9.83 5.92 4.03
C GLU A 92 11.24 5.62 3.52
N THR A 93 11.38 4.72 2.57
CA THR A 93 12.67 4.18 2.16
C THR A 93 13.37 5.01 1.08
N LEU A 94 12.59 5.59 0.13
CA LEU A 94 13.19 6.37 -0.94
C LEU A 94 13.78 7.68 -0.42
N PRO A 95 15.02 8.03 -0.83
CA PRO A 95 15.64 9.28 -0.44
C PRO A 95 14.98 10.48 -1.11
N GLU A 96 15.10 11.64 -0.49
CA GLU A 96 14.77 12.91 -1.12
C GLU A 96 15.85 13.26 -2.16
N ILE A 97 15.48 13.32 -3.43
CA ILE A 97 16.40 13.62 -4.54
C ILE A 97 16.07 14.94 -5.25
N GLY A 98 15.09 15.66 -4.75
CA GLY A 98 14.61 16.90 -5.35
C GLY A 98 13.66 16.67 -6.51
N ASP A 99 13.77 17.48 -7.55
CA ASP A 99 12.93 17.42 -8.76
C ASP A 99 13.80 17.03 -9.96
N PRO A 100 14.11 15.74 -10.16
CA PRO A 100 14.94 15.29 -11.26
C PRO A 100 14.20 15.46 -12.59
N GLU A 101 14.96 15.66 -13.70
CA GLU A 101 14.39 15.79 -15.04
C GLU A 101 13.60 14.54 -15.49
N LYS A 102 13.94 13.39 -14.95
CA LYS A 102 13.27 12.11 -15.22
C LYS A 102 13.00 11.38 -13.92
N PRO A 103 11.81 10.77 -13.76
CA PRO A 103 11.52 9.97 -12.59
C PRO A 103 12.43 8.73 -12.54
N VAL A 104 12.80 8.32 -11.34
CA VAL A 104 13.52 7.07 -11.09
C VAL A 104 12.61 5.87 -11.04
N LEU A 105 11.33 6.11 -10.77
CA LEU A 105 10.29 5.09 -10.72
C LEU A 105 8.96 5.69 -11.20
N CYS A 106 8.21 4.94 -12.01
CA CYS A 106 6.86 5.31 -12.43
C CYS A 106 5.88 4.21 -12.02
N PHE A 107 4.81 4.60 -11.33
CA PHE A 107 3.67 3.74 -11.05
C PHE A 107 2.52 4.04 -12.00
N PHE A 108 2.00 2.99 -12.60
CA PHE A 108 0.79 3.04 -13.42
C PHE A 108 -0.29 2.19 -12.75
N PHE A 109 -1.33 2.83 -12.27
CA PHE A 109 -2.50 2.17 -11.72
C PHE A 109 -3.56 2.11 -12.81
N ASP A 110 -3.65 0.97 -13.48
CA ASP A 110 -4.71 0.69 -14.44
C ASP A 110 -6.01 0.39 -13.72
N GLU A 111 -7.14 0.76 -14.33
CA GLU A 111 -8.48 0.71 -13.71
C GLU A 111 -8.48 1.34 -12.31
N ALA A 112 -7.95 2.57 -12.23
CA ALA A 112 -7.67 3.24 -10.95
C ALA A 112 -8.91 3.43 -10.07
N HIS A 113 -10.13 3.37 -10.62
CA HIS A 113 -11.37 3.39 -9.85
C HIS A 113 -11.40 2.28 -8.78
N LEU A 114 -10.83 1.10 -9.07
CA LEU A 114 -10.78 -0.02 -8.13
C LEU A 114 -9.91 0.25 -6.89
N LEU A 115 -9.04 1.26 -6.94
CA LEU A 115 -8.27 1.70 -5.77
C LEU A 115 -9.12 2.47 -4.76
N PHE A 116 -10.17 3.12 -5.24
CA PHE A 116 -10.97 4.07 -4.47
C PHE A 116 -12.34 3.50 -4.11
N ASP A 117 -12.87 2.54 -4.89
CA ASP A 117 -14.11 1.84 -4.62
C ASP A 117 -14.01 1.05 -3.31
N ASP A 118 -14.88 1.37 -2.34
CA ASP A 118 -14.91 0.74 -1.03
C ASP A 118 -13.56 0.75 -0.28
N ALA A 119 -12.64 1.64 -0.66
CA ALA A 119 -11.32 1.73 -0.05
C ALA A 119 -11.42 2.21 1.41
N PRO A 120 -10.66 1.61 2.34
CA PRO A 120 -10.57 2.12 3.69
C PRO A 120 -10.06 3.58 3.68
N PRO A 121 -10.60 4.48 4.54
CA PRO A 121 -10.14 5.87 4.63
C PRO A 121 -8.62 6.00 4.78
N ALA A 122 -8.01 5.12 5.58
CA ALA A 122 -6.56 5.10 5.76
C ALA A 122 -5.77 4.85 4.46
N LEU A 123 -6.32 4.11 3.50
CA LEU A 123 -5.69 3.92 2.18
C LEU A 123 -5.79 5.19 1.35
N ILE A 124 -6.96 5.83 1.33
CA ILE A 124 -7.18 7.09 0.59
C ILE A 124 -6.24 8.18 1.12
N ASP A 125 -6.20 8.37 2.45
CA ASP A 125 -5.31 9.33 3.12
C ASP A 125 -3.83 9.06 2.77
N LYS A 126 -3.44 7.78 2.70
CA LYS A 126 -2.06 7.41 2.35
C LYS A 126 -1.75 7.67 0.88
N ILE A 127 -2.67 7.37 -0.03
CA ILE A 127 -2.53 7.68 -1.46
C ILE A 127 -2.36 9.20 -1.63
N GLU A 128 -3.23 9.99 -1.00
CA GLU A 128 -3.14 11.45 -1.04
C GLU A 128 -1.79 11.95 -0.53
N GLN A 129 -1.36 11.48 0.64
CA GLN A 129 -0.06 11.83 1.22
C GLN A 129 1.09 11.50 0.27
N VAL A 130 1.10 10.28 -0.27
CA VAL A 130 2.16 9.80 -1.15
C VAL A 130 2.18 10.60 -2.45
N VAL A 131 1.04 10.77 -3.13
CA VAL A 131 0.96 11.51 -4.40
C VAL A 131 1.43 12.94 -4.24
N ARG A 132 1.12 13.58 -3.10
CA ARG A 132 1.54 14.95 -2.79
C ARG A 132 3.06 15.09 -2.63
N LEU A 133 3.72 14.13 -2.02
CA LEU A 133 5.09 14.25 -1.54
C LEU A 133 6.11 13.42 -2.32
N ILE A 134 5.67 12.41 -3.07
CA ILE A 134 6.58 11.42 -3.66
C ILE A 134 7.37 11.97 -4.86
N ARG A 135 6.95 13.11 -5.40
CA ARG A 135 7.67 13.79 -6.49
C ARG A 135 9.09 14.16 -6.08
N SER A 136 9.28 14.65 -4.85
CA SER A 136 10.61 15.00 -4.32
C SER A 136 11.52 13.78 -4.17
N LYS A 137 10.95 12.57 -4.22
CA LYS A 137 11.66 11.29 -4.24
C LYS A 137 11.86 10.74 -5.66
N GLY A 138 11.51 11.54 -6.68
CA GLY A 138 11.67 11.15 -8.08
C GLY A 138 10.71 10.06 -8.56
N VAL A 139 9.52 9.97 -7.97
CA VAL A 139 8.51 8.99 -8.37
C VAL A 139 7.35 9.67 -9.07
N GLY A 140 6.99 9.15 -10.25
CA GLY A 140 5.78 9.51 -10.98
C GLY A 140 4.65 8.53 -10.69
N VAL A 141 3.43 9.04 -10.48
CA VAL A 141 2.24 8.21 -10.27
C VAL A 141 1.22 8.57 -11.35
N TYR A 142 0.71 7.56 -12.04
CA TYR A 142 -0.26 7.68 -13.12
C TYR A 142 -1.49 6.84 -12.81
N PHE A 143 -2.64 7.50 -12.75
CA PHE A 143 -3.94 6.85 -12.61
C PHE A 143 -4.63 6.78 -13.96
N ILE A 144 -4.99 5.57 -14.39
CA ILE A 144 -5.67 5.31 -15.65
C ILE A 144 -7.07 4.82 -15.32
N THR A 145 -8.08 5.55 -15.78
CA THR A 145 -9.49 5.21 -15.55
C THR A 145 -10.33 5.65 -16.76
N GLN A 146 -11.45 4.98 -16.97
CA GLN A 146 -12.41 5.34 -18.01
C GLN A 146 -13.29 6.51 -17.60
N ASN A 147 -13.42 6.77 -16.30
CA ASN A 147 -14.27 7.84 -15.76
C ASN A 147 -13.50 8.66 -14.72
N PRO A 148 -13.16 9.92 -15.03
CA PRO A 148 -12.41 10.79 -14.09
C PRO A 148 -13.09 11.04 -12.74
N ILE A 149 -14.43 10.91 -12.66
CA ILE A 149 -15.21 11.10 -11.42
C ILE A 149 -14.88 10.03 -10.38
N ASP A 150 -14.35 8.88 -10.80
CA ASP A 150 -13.98 7.78 -9.90
C ASP A 150 -12.73 8.09 -9.06
N ILE A 151 -11.97 9.12 -9.46
CA ILE A 151 -10.82 9.59 -8.70
C ILE A 151 -11.27 10.65 -7.69
N PRO A 152 -11.00 10.49 -6.38
CA PRO A 152 -11.35 11.49 -5.38
C PRO A 152 -10.77 12.87 -5.70
N ASP A 153 -11.55 13.93 -5.49
CA ASP A 153 -11.14 15.32 -5.77
C ASP A 153 -9.82 15.70 -5.08
N ALA A 154 -9.58 15.15 -3.89
CA ALA A 154 -8.35 15.36 -3.14
C ALA A 154 -7.11 14.82 -3.89
N VAL A 155 -7.24 13.72 -4.62
CA VAL A 155 -6.18 13.12 -5.45
C VAL A 155 -6.12 13.79 -6.82
N ALA A 156 -7.26 13.99 -7.46
CA ALA A 156 -7.37 14.65 -8.77
C ALA A 156 -6.83 16.08 -8.73
N GLY A 157 -7.10 16.83 -7.65
CA GLY A 157 -6.60 18.19 -7.45
C GLY A 157 -5.08 18.31 -7.30
N LEU A 158 -4.38 17.20 -7.04
CA LEU A 158 -2.91 17.14 -6.99
C LEU A 158 -2.30 16.88 -8.38
N SER A 159 -3.10 16.46 -9.35
CA SER A 159 -2.62 16.19 -10.70
C SER A 159 -2.24 17.49 -11.42
N LEU A 160 -1.05 17.51 -11.97
CA LEU A 160 -0.55 18.63 -12.80
C LEU A 160 -0.96 18.49 -14.26
N ILE A 161 -1.41 17.32 -14.69
CA ILE A 161 -1.79 17.01 -16.08
C ILE A 161 -3.05 16.16 -16.07
N HIS A 162 -4.11 16.69 -16.67
CA HIS A 162 -5.32 15.93 -17.02
C HIS A 162 -5.29 15.73 -18.53
N ILE A 163 -5.28 14.49 -19.01
CA ILE A 163 -5.30 14.11 -20.41
C ILE A 163 -6.64 13.48 -20.74
#